data_8b0437f1c44a914f927576e5e8e4cae3
#
_entry.id   8b0437f1c44a914f927576e5e8e4cae3
#
_cell.length_a   1.000
_cell.length_b   1.000
_cell.length_c   1.000
_cell.angle_alpha   90.00
_cell.angle_beta   90.00
_cell.angle_gamma   90.00
#
_symmetry.space_group_name_H-M   'P 1'
#
loop_
_entity.id
_entity.type
_entity.pdbx_description
1 polymer ?
#
loop_
_entity_poly.entity_id
_entity_poly.type
_entity_poly.pdbx_seq_one_letter_code
_entity_poly.pdbx_strand_id
1 'polypeptide(L)'
;MSDSVDKKFEEEWKIEINEWIESLEAVKESYGNKEVKELLRSLQNFALSQGITLTEATLNTPYRNTIPLSEQPSYPGNHELEDKIENIIRWNAMAMVLQAYDTGEGLGGHIATYASAATMTEVALNHFIKSRTENYQGDMMNIQAHASPGIYSRAFLEGRLTKDEIGNFRRELQDAGGLPSYPHPRRRPELWPSPSASMGLNGVNSIYYARFAKYLENRGLLKKSPGKIWAFLGDGEMDEPETIGTINIASREQLDNVIFVVNCNLQRLDGPVRGNGKIIQELEAVFRGSGWNVIKVIWGSEWDPLFAIDTNDVMQRRMDEVVDGEYQNYSVSSGADQRAHWIQDNKELESIMSNLSDDELKDIKRGGFDRKKLYAAFEKAVNSKGKPTVVLIKTLKGYGLGEGSEGRNIAHQKKTMSDEERIEIGDRLGIPLSDQEKKDAAFYVPDEKSEEMQYLHDRRKELGGYQPIRFDSCKSIKAPDIELFEDFTNGIDRSISTTLVLVRMISKMLREDEIGQYIVPIVPDEARTFGM
;
A
#
# COMPACT_ATOMS: atom_id res chain seq x y z
N MET A 1 11.28 45.82 -27.78
CA MET A 1 12.44 45.11 -28.33
C MET A 1 12.92 43.94 -27.42
N SER A 2 12.74 43.97 -26.08
CA SER A 2 13.10 42.83 -25.23
C SER A 2 12.16 41.61 -25.45
N ASP A 3 10.84 41.83 -25.47
CA ASP A 3 9.85 40.75 -25.62
C ASP A 3 9.95 39.93 -26.92
N SER A 4 10.46 40.52 -28.01
CA SER A 4 10.63 39.80 -29.28
C SER A 4 11.94 38.99 -29.33
N VAL A 5 12.95 39.41 -28.59
CA VAL A 5 14.22 38.69 -28.49
C VAL A 5 14.04 37.49 -27.56
N ASP A 6 13.32 37.67 -26.44
CA ASP A 6 13.03 36.59 -25.49
C ASP A 6 12.17 35.50 -26.13
N LYS A 7 11.14 35.85 -26.90
CA LYS A 7 10.33 34.88 -27.63
C LYS A 7 11.10 34.07 -28.67
N LYS A 8 12.01 34.75 -29.41
CA LYS A 8 12.84 34.05 -30.40
C LYS A 8 13.81 33.07 -29.73
N PHE A 9 14.40 33.46 -28.61
CA PHE A 9 15.27 32.57 -27.82
C PHE A 9 14.48 31.37 -27.28
N GLU A 10 13.27 31.55 -26.77
CA GLU A 10 12.41 30.46 -26.29
C GLU A 10 12.03 29.49 -27.40
N GLU A 11 11.76 29.98 -28.62
CA GLU A 11 11.47 29.11 -29.78
C GLU A 11 12.72 28.33 -30.22
N GLU A 12 13.88 28.96 -30.34
CA GLU A 12 15.14 28.30 -30.67
C GLU A 12 15.54 27.28 -29.61
N TRP A 13 15.33 27.58 -28.31
CA TRP A 13 15.60 26.66 -27.22
C TRP A 13 14.70 25.44 -27.21
N LYS A 14 13.41 25.58 -27.57
CA LYS A 14 12.49 24.47 -27.73
C LYS A 14 12.91 23.51 -28.86
N ILE A 15 13.40 24.06 -29.96
CA ILE A 15 13.90 23.25 -31.08
C ILE A 15 15.11 22.43 -30.61
N GLU A 16 16.07 23.04 -29.92
CA GLU A 16 17.23 22.34 -29.38
C GLU A 16 16.85 21.20 -28.44
N ILE A 17 15.92 21.43 -27.51
CA ILE A 17 15.42 20.41 -26.60
C ILE A 17 14.82 19.22 -27.39
N ASN A 18 14.00 19.50 -28.42
CA ASN A 18 13.38 18.45 -29.22
C ASN A 18 14.40 17.62 -29.99
N GLU A 19 15.43 18.23 -30.55
CA GLU A 19 16.53 17.50 -31.22
C GLU A 19 17.26 16.56 -30.26
N TRP A 20 17.47 16.96 -29.00
CA TRP A 20 18.05 16.09 -27.98
C TRP A 20 17.12 14.93 -27.60
N ILE A 21 15.79 15.16 -27.52
CA ILE A 21 14.79 14.13 -27.26
C ILE A 21 14.75 13.12 -28.39
N GLU A 22 14.69 13.56 -29.65
CA GLU A 22 14.72 12.68 -30.83
C GLU A 22 16.01 11.84 -30.89
N SER A 23 17.14 12.44 -30.55
CA SER A 23 18.42 11.73 -30.45
C SER A 23 18.40 10.64 -29.39
N LEU A 24 17.77 10.92 -28.23
CA LEU A 24 17.62 9.94 -27.16
C LEU A 24 16.67 8.80 -27.54
N GLU A 25 15.59 9.10 -28.25
CA GLU A 25 14.67 8.09 -28.81
C GLU A 25 15.37 7.18 -29.80
N ALA A 26 16.19 7.72 -30.70
CA ALA A 26 16.98 6.94 -31.63
C ALA A 26 17.97 6.00 -30.91
N VAL A 27 18.59 6.45 -29.83
CA VAL A 27 19.43 5.59 -28.97
C VAL A 27 18.60 4.48 -28.32
N LYS A 28 17.39 4.81 -27.82
CA LYS A 28 16.49 3.82 -27.23
C LYS A 28 16.09 2.74 -28.23
N GLU A 29 15.73 3.13 -29.45
CA GLU A 29 15.33 2.20 -30.51
C GLU A 29 16.49 1.32 -30.99
N SER A 30 17.68 1.89 -31.11
CA SER A 30 18.85 1.18 -31.65
C SER A 30 19.53 0.28 -30.62
N TYR A 31 19.58 0.67 -29.37
CA TYR A 31 20.41 0.04 -28.33
C TYR A 31 19.62 -0.40 -27.08
N GLY A 32 18.47 0.20 -26.82
CA GLY A 32 17.60 -0.17 -25.69
C GLY A 32 17.76 0.70 -24.46
N ASN A 33 16.93 0.37 -23.43
CA ASN A 33 16.80 1.18 -22.22
C ASN A 33 18.07 1.21 -21.34
N LYS A 34 18.94 0.22 -21.44
CA LYS A 34 20.16 0.14 -20.63
C LYS A 34 21.14 1.23 -21.07
N GLU A 35 21.34 1.35 -22.35
CA GLU A 35 22.25 2.28 -23.00
C GLU A 35 21.78 3.72 -22.85
N VAL A 36 20.46 3.96 -22.92
CA VAL A 36 19.87 5.28 -22.58
C VAL A 36 20.22 5.70 -21.16
N LYS A 37 20.09 4.78 -20.18
CA LYS A 37 20.46 5.08 -18.78
C LYS A 37 21.95 5.39 -18.62
N GLU A 38 22.81 4.71 -19.35
CA GLU A 38 24.25 4.94 -19.33
C GLU A 38 24.61 6.30 -19.94
N LEU A 39 23.97 6.65 -21.06
CA LEU A 39 24.12 7.96 -21.70
C LEU A 39 23.70 9.09 -20.77
N LEU A 40 22.50 9.01 -20.18
CA LEU A 40 22.00 10.01 -19.24
C LEU A 40 22.93 10.18 -18.03
N ARG A 41 23.47 9.07 -17.49
CA ARG A 41 24.46 9.13 -16.40
C ARG A 41 25.74 9.84 -16.83
N SER A 42 26.22 9.58 -18.06
CA SER A 42 27.41 10.23 -18.59
C SER A 42 27.20 11.72 -18.79
N LEU A 43 26.05 12.14 -19.30
CA LEU A 43 25.68 13.56 -19.42
C LEU A 43 25.58 14.24 -18.06
N GLN A 44 24.98 13.58 -17.07
CA GLN A 44 24.91 14.08 -15.69
C GLN A 44 26.33 14.26 -15.09
N ASN A 45 27.20 13.27 -15.24
CA ASN A 45 28.59 13.37 -14.77
C ASN A 45 29.35 14.50 -15.46
N PHE A 46 29.13 14.68 -16.77
CA PHE A 46 29.71 15.81 -17.49
C PHE A 46 29.21 17.16 -16.93
N ALA A 47 27.91 17.33 -16.77
CA ALA A 47 27.33 18.54 -16.18
C ALA A 47 27.93 18.85 -14.80
N LEU A 48 28.02 17.84 -13.92
CA LEU A 48 28.66 17.98 -12.61
C LEU A 48 30.13 18.39 -12.71
N SER A 49 30.90 17.86 -13.69
CA SER A 49 32.28 18.23 -13.91
C SER A 49 32.46 19.69 -14.34
N GLN A 50 31.43 20.29 -14.92
CA GLN A 50 31.37 21.71 -15.31
C GLN A 50 30.80 22.61 -14.19
N GLY A 51 30.56 22.08 -12.99
CA GLY A 51 29.98 22.81 -11.87
C GLY A 51 28.47 23.05 -11.99
N ILE A 52 27.79 22.40 -12.93
CA ILE A 52 26.34 22.48 -13.10
C ILE A 52 25.72 21.43 -12.19
N THR A 53 25.01 21.86 -11.15
CA THR A 53 24.26 21.00 -10.26
C THR A 53 22.81 20.96 -10.72
N LEU A 54 22.31 19.75 -10.97
CA LEU A 54 20.89 19.53 -11.18
C LEU A 54 20.22 19.58 -9.79
N THR A 55 19.71 20.74 -9.42
CA THR A 55 18.96 20.91 -8.18
C THR A 55 17.56 20.34 -8.34
N GLU A 56 17.09 19.59 -7.35
CA GLU A 56 15.72 19.06 -7.16
C GLU A 56 15.21 17.96 -8.11
N ALA A 57 15.59 17.92 -9.38
CA ALA A 57 14.98 17.02 -10.38
C ALA A 57 15.55 15.59 -10.42
N THR A 58 16.60 15.25 -9.66
CA THR A 58 17.31 13.97 -9.85
C THR A 58 16.65 12.75 -9.19
N LEU A 59 15.78 12.97 -8.20
CA LEU A 59 15.10 11.90 -7.46
C LEU A 59 13.60 11.82 -7.75
N ASN A 60 12.99 12.88 -8.25
CA ASN A 60 11.58 12.92 -8.60
C ASN A 60 11.36 12.78 -10.11
N THR A 61 10.31 12.06 -10.46
CA THR A 61 9.76 12.05 -11.82
C THR A 61 8.51 12.96 -11.87
N PRO A 62 8.05 13.39 -13.04
CA PRO A 62 6.82 14.19 -13.17
C PRO A 62 5.64 13.60 -12.39
N TYR A 63 4.69 14.42 -11.95
CA TYR A 63 3.53 13.98 -11.15
C TYR A 63 2.51 13.23 -12.01
N ARG A 64 2.95 12.08 -12.52
CA ARG A 64 2.16 11.18 -13.37
C ARG A 64 2.45 9.72 -13.05
N ASN A 65 1.66 8.82 -13.64
CA ASN A 65 1.85 7.38 -13.48
C ASN A 65 3.22 6.95 -14.02
N THR A 66 3.90 6.07 -13.27
CA THR A 66 5.21 5.55 -13.66
C THR A 66 5.13 4.60 -14.86
N ILE A 67 4.03 3.86 -15.00
CA ILE A 67 3.82 2.91 -16.08
C ILE A 67 3.01 3.61 -17.18
N PRO A 68 3.59 3.83 -18.37
CA PRO A 68 2.88 4.42 -19.48
C PRO A 68 1.79 3.49 -20.01
N LEU A 69 0.79 4.04 -20.69
CA LEU A 69 -0.34 3.26 -21.23
C LEU A 69 0.13 2.11 -22.14
N SER A 70 1.19 2.32 -22.92
CA SER A 70 1.77 1.32 -23.84
C SER A 70 2.41 0.11 -23.13
N GLU A 71 2.76 0.24 -21.84
CA GLU A 71 3.35 -0.85 -21.04
C GLU A 71 2.33 -1.49 -20.08
N GLN A 72 1.07 -1.05 -20.10
CA GLN A 72 0.04 -1.61 -19.22
C GLN A 72 -0.49 -2.93 -19.77
N PRO A 73 -0.48 -4.01 -18.97
CA PRO A 73 -1.11 -5.26 -19.34
C PRO A 73 -2.63 -5.11 -19.41
N SER A 74 -3.28 -6.00 -20.15
CA SER A 74 -4.74 -6.10 -20.12
C SER A 74 -5.20 -6.56 -18.74
N TYR A 75 -6.26 -5.95 -18.22
CA TYR A 75 -6.85 -6.35 -16.95
C TYR A 75 -7.56 -7.70 -17.09
N PRO A 76 -7.21 -8.73 -16.29
CA PRO A 76 -7.78 -10.06 -16.45
C PRO A 76 -9.10 -10.28 -15.70
N GLY A 77 -9.49 -9.34 -14.82
CA GLY A 77 -10.67 -9.46 -13.96
C GLY A 77 -11.96 -9.01 -14.63
N ASN A 78 -13.08 -9.34 -13.98
CA ASN A 78 -14.40 -8.85 -14.35
C ASN A 78 -14.75 -7.59 -13.55
N HIS A 79 -14.69 -6.42 -14.20
CA HIS A 79 -14.92 -5.13 -13.55
C HIS A 79 -16.27 -5.06 -12.83
N GLU A 80 -17.35 -5.54 -13.45
CA GLU A 80 -18.70 -5.45 -12.90
C GLU A 80 -18.86 -6.30 -11.63
N LEU A 81 -18.37 -7.53 -11.65
CA LEU A 81 -18.43 -8.41 -10.47
C LEU A 81 -17.53 -7.90 -9.35
N GLU A 82 -16.35 -7.41 -9.68
CA GLU A 82 -15.43 -6.85 -8.69
C GLU A 82 -15.96 -5.54 -8.09
N ASP A 83 -16.66 -4.70 -8.86
CA ASP A 83 -17.34 -3.51 -8.34
C ASP A 83 -18.45 -3.90 -7.35
N LYS A 84 -19.27 -4.89 -7.69
CA LYS A 84 -20.31 -5.40 -6.77
C LYS A 84 -19.72 -5.94 -5.48
N ILE A 85 -18.69 -6.79 -5.56
CA ILE A 85 -18.02 -7.38 -4.40
C ILE A 85 -17.41 -6.27 -3.53
N GLU A 86 -16.67 -5.33 -4.11
CA GLU A 86 -16.07 -4.22 -3.39
C GLU A 86 -17.12 -3.36 -2.69
N ASN A 87 -18.23 -3.07 -3.35
CA ASN A 87 -19.32 -2.29 -2.78
C ASN A 87 -19.98 -3.01 -1.58
N ILE A 88 -20.17 -4.32 -1.67
CA ILE A 88 -20.69 -5.12 -0.54
C ILE A 88 -19.71 -5.10 0.64
N ILE A 89 -18.41 -5.24 0.36
CA ILE A 89 -17.39 -5.18 1.41
C ILE A 89 -17.34 -3.78 2.05
N ARG A 90 -17.44 -2.71 1.26
CA ARG A 90 -17.52 -1.33 1.75
C ARG A 90 -18.72 -1.13 2.66
N TRP A 91 -19.89 -1.61 2.25
CA TRP A 91 -21.12 -1.55 3.04
C TRP A 91 -20.97 -2.28 4.37
N ASN A 92 -20.58 -3.55 4.35
CA ASN A 92 -20.45 -4.35 5.56
C ASN A 92 -19.37 -3.80 6.51
N ALA A 93 -18.26 -3.27 5.99
CA ALA A 93 -17.23 -2.62 6.79
C ALA A 93 -17.77 -1.36 7.49
N MET A 94 -18.60 -0.57 6.82
CA MET A 94 -19.29 0.58 7.38
C MET A 94 -20.32 0.14 8.44
N ALA A 95 -21.18 -0.82 8.08
CA ALA A 95 -22.21 -1.35 8.96
C ALA A 95 -21.62 -1.88 10.27
N MET A 96 -20.51 -2.61 10.23
CA MET A 96 -19.80 -3.11 11.40
C MET A 96 -19.39 -1.98 12.37
N VAL A 97 -18.86 -0.88 11.85
CA VAL A 97 -18.44 0.26 12.67
C VAL A 97 -19.64 1.01 13.24
N LEU A 98 -20.69 1.20 12.44
CA LEU A 98 -21.93 1.86 12.89
C LEU A 98 -22.63 1.04 13.97
N GLN A 99 -22.78 -0.27 13.79
CA GLN A 99 -23.39 -1.13 14.81
C GLN A 99 -22.58 -1.12 16.12
N ALA A 100 -21.23 -1.15 16.04
CA ALA A 100 -20.40 -1.03 17.24
C ALA A 100 -20.59 0.30 17.97
N TYR A 101 -20.78 1.40 17.25
CA TYR A 101 -21.09 2.70 17.84
C TYR A 101 -22.50 2.75 18.44
N ASP A 102 -23.49 2.20 17.74
CA ASP A 102 -24.90 2.21 18.15
C ASP A 102 -25.15 1.39 19.43
N THR A 103 -24.20 0.57 19.90
CA THR A 103 -24.27 -0.09 21.21
C THR A 103 -24.30 0.89 22.40
N GLY A 104 -23.86 2.14 22.20
CA GLY A 104 -23.74 3.15 23.27
C GLY A 104 -22.56 2.92 24.22
N GLU A 105 -21.70 1.92 24.00
CA GLU A 105 -20.55 1.60 24.86
C GLU A 105 -19.32 2.46 24.57
N GLY A 106 -19.45 3.50 23.75
CA GLY A 106 -18.32 4.35 23.33
C GLY A 106 -17.38 3.68 22.32
N LEU A 107 -17.79 2.54 21.78
CA LEU A 107 -17.05 1.83 20.73
C LEU A 107 -17.17 2.57 19.39
N GLY A 108 -16.45 2.13 18.41
CA GLY A 108 -16.45 2.68 17.07
C GLY A 108 -15.31 2.11 16.27
N GLY A 109 -14.92 2.79 15.21
CA GLY A 109 -13.85 2.34 14.33
C GLY A 109 -13.51 3.43 13.33
N HIS A 110 -12.71 3.07 12.36
CA HIS A 110 -12.35 3.93 11.24
C HIS A 110 -12.84 3.27 9.95
N ILE A 111 -13.73 3.96 9.23
CA ILE A 111 -14.23 3.50 7.92
C ILE A 111 -13.51 4.20 6.75
N ALA A 112 -13.10 5.44 6.95
CA ALA A 112 -12.55 6.27 5.88
C ALA A 112 -11.21 5.75 5.32
N THR A 113 -10.38 5.09 6.15
CA THR A 113 -9.10 4.51 5.71
C THR A 113 -9.33 3.35 4.77
N TYR A 114 -10.18 2.39 5.14
CA TYR A 114 -10.53 1.30 4.24
C TYR A 114 -11.27 1.81 3.00
N ALA A 115 -12.20 2.74 3.16
CA ALA A 115 -12.92 3.33 2.04
C ALA A 115 -11.98 3.86 0.95
N SER A 116 -10.86 4.48 1.33
CA SER A 116 -9.83 4.91 0.37
C SER A 116 -8.95 3.78 -0.15
N ALA A 117 -8.78 2.69 0.60
CA ALA A 117 -7.88 1.58 0.27
C ALA A 117 -8.61 0.37 -0.36
N ALA A 118 -9.93 0.39 -0.48
CA ALA A 118 -10.72 -0.78 -0.86
C ALA A 118 -10.29 -1.33 -2.23
N THR A 119 -10.28 -0.51 -3.28
CA THR A 119 -9.96 -0.97 -4.65
C THR A 119 -8.56 -1.58 -4.72
N MET A 120 -7.54 -0.95 -4.10
CA MET A 120 -6.18 -1.50 -4.11
C MET A 120 -6.08 -2.82 -3.32
N THR A 121 -6.85 -2.94 -2.23
CA THR A 121 -6.90 -4.15 -1.42
C THR A 121 -7.56 -5.29 -2.19
N GLU A 122 -8.69 -5.01 -2.84
CA GLU A 122 -9.43 -6.00 -3.63
C GLU A 122 -8.63 -6.46 -4.87
N VAL A 123 -7.99 -5.55 -5.61
CA VAL A 123 -7.11 -5.93 -6.74
C VAL A 123 -5.96 -6.82 -6.26
N ALA A 124 -5.34 -6.50 -5.13
CA ALA A 124 -4.27 -7.33 -4.58
C ALA A 124 -4.76 -8.72 -4.17
N LEU A 125 -5.91 -8.82 -3.48
CA LEU A 125 -6.47 -10.09 -3.02
C LEU A 125 -7.05 -10.93 -4.16
N ASN A 126 -7.58 -10.31 -5.21
CA ASN A 126 -8.18 -11.03 -6.33
C ASN A 126 -7.15 -11.50 -7.37
N HIS A 127 -5.96 -10.88 -7.45
CA HIS A 127 -5.04 -11.14 -8.56
C HIS A 127 -3.61 -11.50 -8.15
N PHE A 128 -3.14 -11.12 -6.97
CA PHE A 128 -1.70 -11.19 -6.65
C PHE A 128 -1.36 -11.93 -5.37
N ILE A 129 -2.09 -11.72 -4.28
CA ILE A 129 -1.77 -12.31 -2.98
C ILE A 129 -2.10 -13.79 -2.98
N LYS A 130 -1.06 -14.62 -3.04
CA LYS A 130 -1.15 -16.08 -3.12
C LYS A 130 -1.11 -16.72 -1.75
N SER A 131 -1.95 -17.71 -1.57
CA SER A 131 -1.93 -18.56 -0.38
C SER A 131 -0.80 -19.58 -0.44
N ARG A 132 -0.57 -20.24 0.67
CA ARG A 132 0.44 -21.28 0.80
C ARG A 132 0.03 -22.52 -0.01
N THR A 133 0.97 -23.06 -0.77
CA THR A 133 0.82 -24.31 -1.52
C THR A 133 1.92 -25.29 -1.17
N GLU A 134 1.98 -26.43 -1.83
CA GLU A 134 3.05 -27.41 -1.63
C GLU A 134 4.44 -26.82 -1.89
N ASN A 135 4.60 -26.02 -2.94
CA ASN A 135 5.90 -25.48 -3.38
C ASN A 135 6.09 -23.98 -3.12
N TYR A 136 5.11 -23.32 -2.53
CA TYR A 136 5.13 -21.89 -2.24
C TYR A 136 4.74 -21.62 -0.78
N GLN A 137 5.51 -20.79 -0.09
CA GLN A 137 5.27 -20.51 1.34
C GLN A 137 3.99 -19.70 1.57
N GLY A 138 3.50 -19.03 0.54
CA GLY A 138 2.40 -18.08 0.61
C GLY A 138 2.89 -16.66 0.88
N ASP A 139 2.13 -15.70 0.40
CA ASP A 139 2.37 -14.30 0.69
C ASP A 139 1.94 -13.95 2.12
N MET A 140 2.49 -12.88 2.66
CA MET A 140 2.04 -12.29 3.91
C MET A 140 1.48 -10.90 3.62
N MET A 141 0.26 -10.64 4.07
CA MET A 141 -0.39 -9.34 3.94
C MET A 141 -0.45 -8.66 5.30
N ASN A 142 0.31 -7.59 5.47
CA ASN A 142 0.26 -6.72 6.62
C ASN A 142 -0.55 -5.47 6.28
N ILE A 143 -1.55 -5.15 7.08
CA ILE A 143 -2.43 -4.02 6.84
C ILE A 143 -2.58 -3.16 8.10
N GLN A 144 -2.78 -1.87 7.92
CA GLN A 144 -3.05 -0.95 9.02
C GLN A 144 -4.29 -1.38 9.81
N ALA A 145 -4.24 -1.24 11.12
CA ALA A 145 -5.39 -1.50 12.00
C ALA A 145 -6.64 -0.70 11.61
N HIS A 146 -6.45 0.54 11.12
CA HIS A 146 -7.54 1.39 10.62
C HIS A 146 -8.28 0.84 9.41
N ALA A 147 -7.65 -0.04 8.61
CA ALA A 147 -8.27 -0.68 7.46
C ALA A 147 -8.82 -2.09 7.79
N SER A 148 -8.67 -2.57 9.02
CA SER A 148 -9.15 -3.91 9.43
C SER A 148 -10.64 -4.16 9.19
N PRO A 149 -11.55 -3.16 9.27
CA PRO A 149 -12.96 -3.38 8.97
C PRO A 149 -13.20 -4.00 7.59
N GLY A 150 -12.45 -3.58 6.57
CA GLY A 150 -12.57 -4.17 5.24
C GLY A 150 -12.11 -5.62 5.16
N ILE A 151 -11.04 -5.98 5.87
CA ILE A 151 -10.57 -7.37 5.91
C ILE A 151 -11.55 -8.28 6.65
N TYR A 152 -12.13 -7.81 7.74
CA TYR A 152 -13.18 -8.54 8.45
C TYR A 152 -14.45 -8.69 7.58
N SER A 153 -14.85 -7.61 6.90
CA SER A 153 -15.99 -7.64 5.98
C SER A 153 -15.77 -8.62 4.82
N ARG A 154 -14.57 -8.62 4.23
CA ARG A 154 -14.22 -9.60 3.19
C ARG A 154 -14.21 -11.03 3.74
N ALA A 155 -13.63 -11.26 4.91
CA ALA A 155 -13.63 -12.57 5.54
C ALA A 155 -15.05 -13.07 5.88
N PHE A 156 -15.96 -12.16 6.23
CA PHE A 156 -17.37 -12.46 6.41
C PHE A 156 -18.03 -12.88 5.08
N LEU A 157 -17.78 -12.17 3.99
CA LEU A 157 -18.26 -12.52 2.67
C LEU A 157 -17.67 -13.84 2.17
N GLU A 158 -16.42 -14.15 2.53
CA GLU A 158 -15.77 -15.44 2.26
C GLU A 158 -16.29 -16.60 3.12
N GLY A 159 -17.25 -16.37 4.02
CA GLY A 159 -17.80 -17.38 4.94
C GLY A 159 -16.87 -17.79 6.09
N ARG A 160 -15.81 -17.00 6.36
CA ARG A 160 -14.81 -17.26 7.41
C ARG A 160 -15.14 -16.61 8.76
N LEU A 161 -16.15 -15.75 8.77
CA LEU A 161 -16.70 -15.10 9.97
C LEU A 161 -18.22 -15.28 9.98
N THR A 162 -18.76 -15.45 11.16
CA THR A 162 -20.21 -15.48 11.37
C THR A 162 -20.76 -14.06 11.50
N LYS A 163 -22.09 -13.93 11.37
CA LYS A 163 -22.79 -12.66 11.56
C LYS A 163 -22.63 -12.13 13.00
N ASP A 164 -22.59 -13.02 13.99
CA ASP A 164 -22.41 -12.65 15.39
C ASP A 164 -20.99 -12.14 15.65
N GLU A 165 -19.97 -12.79 15.06
CA GLU A 165 -18.59 -12.35 15.22
C GLU A 165 -18.34 -10.96 14.60
N ILE A 166 -18.86 -10.69 13.40
CA ILE A 166 -18.69 -9.37 12.77
C ILE A 166 -19.51 -8.30 13.49
N GLY A 167 -20.69 -8.63 14.03
CA GLY A 167 -21.51 -7.78 14.84
C GLY A 167 -20.89 -7.43 16.19
N ASN A 168 -19.97 -8.25 16.69
CA ASN A 168 -19.20 -8.03 17.91
C ASN A 168 -17.81 -7.39 17.63
N PHE A 169 -17.74 -6.47 16.69
CA PHE A 169 -16.50 -5.73 16.43
C PHE A 169 -16.07 -4.92 17.66
N ARG A 170 -14.81 -5.08 18.08
CA ARG A 170 -14.21 -4.51 19.30
C ARG A 170 -14.84 -5.03 20.61
N ARG A 171 -15.53 -6.15 20.53
CA ARG A 171 -16.18 -6.82 21.67
C ARG A 171 -15.74 -8.30 21.70
N GLU A 172 -14.45 -8.55 21.66
CA GLU A 172 -13.84 -9.88 21.54
C GLU A 172 -14.09 -10.82 22.72
N LEU A 173 -14.63 -10.32 23.82
CA LEU A 173 -14.94 -11.11 25.03
C LEU A 173 -16.40 -11.56 25.12
N GLN A 174 -17.20 -11.34 24.08
CA GLN A 174 -18.57 -11.82 24.03
C GLN A 174 -18.63 -13.34 23.88
N ASP A 175 -19.63 -14.01 24.49
CA ASP A 175 -19.79 -15.46 24.45
C ASP A 175 -19.92 -16.03 23.02
N ALA A 176 -20.58 -15.30 22.13
CA ALA A 176 -20.69 -15.63 20.71
C ALA A 176 -19.39 -15.40 19.89
N GLY A 177 -18.32 -14.96 20.57
CA GLY A 177 -17.10 -14.50 19.92
C GLY A 177 -17.20 -13.06 19.43
N GLY A 178 -16.06 -12.48 19.06
CA GLY A 178 -16.00 -11.11 18.54
C GLY A 178 -14.64 -10.80 17.94
N LEU A 179 -14.53 -9.59 17.38
CA LEU A 179 -13.34 -9.16 16.66
C LEU A 179 -12.55 -8.15 17.50
N PRO A 180 -11.22 -8.31 17.58
CA PRO A 180 -10.37 -7.43 18.37
C PRO A 180 -10.28 -6.04 17.74
N SER A 181 -10.03 -5.04 18.60
CA SER A 181 -9.80 -3.65 18.16
C SER A 181 -8.59 -3.51 17.24
N TYR A 182 -7.56 -4.33 17.50
CA TYR A 182 -6.34 -4.37 16.69
C TYR A 182 -6.10 -5.78 16.17
N PRO A 183 -5.73 -5.91 14.90
CA PRO A 183 -5.34 -7.18 14.30
C PRO A 183 -4.26 -7.88 15.12
N HIS A 184 -4.51 -9.15 15.50
CA HIS A 184 -3.54 -9.92 16.27
C HIS A 184 -3.67 -11.42 16.02
N PRO A 185 -2.57 -12.13 15.67
CA PRO A 185 -2.59 -13.55 15.31
C PRO A 185 -2.94 -14.47 16.49
N ARG A 186 -2.77 -14.05 17.76
CA ARG A 186 -3.22 -14.84 18.93
C ARG A 186 -4.73 -14.84 19.12
N ARG A 187 -5.39 -13.78 18.63
CA ARG A 187 -6.84 -13.64 18.76
C ARG A 187 -7.57 -14.23 17.55
N ARG A 188 -7.03 -13.99 16.36
CA ARG A 188 -7.61 -14.43 15.08
C ARG A 188 -6.48 -14.92 14.15
N PRO A 189 -5.89 -16.10 14.45
CA PRO A 189 -4.78 -16.66 13.68
C PRO A 189 -5.16 -16.97 12.23
N GLU A 190 -6.44 -17.24 11.98
CA GLU A 190 -7.00 -17.52 10.66
C GLU A 190 -7.13 -16.27 9.78
N LEU A 191 -7.06 -15.07 10.35
CA LEU A 191 -7.19 -13.81 9.63
C LEU A 191 -5.90 -12.98 9.59
N TRP A 192 -5.09 -13.05 10.66
CA TRP A 192 -3.95 -12.15 10.80
C TRP A 192 -2.63 -12.90 10.81
N PRO A 193 -1.70 -12.57 9.87
CA PRO A 193 -0.36 -13.16 9.89
C PRO A 193 0.54 -12.55 10.97
N SER A 194 0.33 -11.28 11.30
CA SER A 194 1.13 -10.50 12.26
C SER A 194 0.25 -9.55 13.07
N PRO A 195 0.71 -9.09 14.25
CA PRO A 195 0.06 -7.99 14.93
C PRO A 195 0.20 -6.71 14.13
N SER A 196 -0.85 -5.87 14.13
CA SER A 196 -0.85 -4.58 13.46
C SER A 196 -1.30 -3.49 14.39
N ALA A 197 -0.60 -2.37 14.36
CA ALA A 197 -0.97 -1.11 14.99
C ALA A 197 -0.92 -0.01 13.93
N SER A 198 -1.38 1.20 14.29
CA SER A 198 -1.40 2.35 13.39
C SER A 198 -0.24 3.33 13.61
N MET A 199 0.86 2.87 14.19
CA MET A 199 1.97 3.70 14.67
C MET A 199 3.28 3.49 13.90
N GLY A 200 3.20 3.25 12.59
CA GLY A 200 4.38 3.11 11.72
C GLY A 200 5.15 1.78 11.86
N LEU A 201 4.67 0.85 12.67
CA LEU A 201 5.36 -0.43 12.90
C LEU A 201 5.13 -1.45 11.79
N ASN A 202 4.10 -1.29 10.98
CA ASN A 202 3.78 -2.22 9.90
C ASN A 202 4.89 -2.29 8.84
N GLY A 203 5.43 -1.13 8.44
CA GLY A 203 6.55 -1.05 7.50
C GLY A 203 7.79 -1.75 8.05
N VAL A 204 8.16 -1.43 9.28
CA VAL A 204 9.31 -2.03 9.99
C VAL A 204 9.17 -3.55 10.07
N ASN A 205 8.03 -4.03 10.59
CA ASN A 205 7.78 -5.46 10.74
C ASN A 205 7.86 -6.18 9.39
N SER A 206 7.30 -5.58 8.32
CA SER A 206 7.31 -6.18 6.98
C SER A 206 8.72 -6.32 6.42
N ILE A 207 9.60 -5.34 6.66
CA ILE A 207 11.02 -5.43 6.28
C ILE A 207 11.69 -6.58 7.03
N TYR A 208 11.47 -6.71 8.34
CA TYR A 208 12.06 -7.79 9.12
C TYR A 208 11.48 -9.16 8.79
N TYR A 209 10.19 -9.28 8.46
CA TYR A 209 9.63 -10.52 7.93
C TYR A 209 10.28 -10.91 6.59
N ALA A 210 10.44 -9.96 5.68
CA ALA A 210 11.09 -10.20 4.39
C ALA A 210 12.55 -10.61 4.56
N ARG A 211 13.27 -9.94 5.45
CA ARG A 211 14.65 -10.26 5.82
C ARG A 211 14.77 -11.67 6.40
N PHE A 212 13.89 -12.00 7.35
CA PHE A 212 13.93 -13.31 8.00
C PHE A 212 13.55 -14.44 7.03
N ALA A 213 12.60 -14.22 6.13
CA ALA A 213 12.28 -15.18 5.08
C ALA A 213 13.49 -15.47 4.17
N LYS A 214 14.23 -14.45 3.76
CA LYS A 214 15.49 -14.61 3.01
C LYS A 214 16.58 -15.31 3.83
N TYR A 215 16.67 -15.00 5.11
CA TYR A 215 17.60 -15.70 6.01
C TYR A 215 17.30 -17.20 6.07
N LEU A 216 16.03 -17.59 6.24
CA LEU A 216 15.63 -19.00 6.28
C LEU A 216 15.90 -19.70 4.93
N GLU A 217 15.63 -19.03 3.82
CA GLU A 217 15.94 -19.53 2.47
C GLU A 217 17.44 -19.76 2.31
N ASN A 218 18.28 -18.77 2.64
CA ASN A 218 19.73 -18.85 2.53
C ASN A 218 20.35 -19.91 3.46
N ARG A 219 19.71 -20.19 4.59
CA ARG A 219 20.10 -21.27 5.51
C ARG A 219 19.64 -22.65 5.05
N GLY A 220 18.84 -22.76 4.00
CA GLY A 220 18.23 -24.01 3.57
C GLY A 220 17.14 -24.55 4.54
N LEU A 221 16.70 -23.72 5.48
CA LEU A 221 15.63 -24.07 6.44
C LEU A 221 14.24 -23.90 5.82
N LEU A 222 14.10 -23.06 4.82
CA LEU A 222 12.89 -22.89 4.04
C LEU A 222 12.99 -23.70 2.74
N LYS A 223 12.23 -24.79 2.66
CA LYS A 223 12.25 -25.71 1.51
C LYS A 223 11.38 -25.25 0.33
N LYS A 224 10.54 -24.23 0.56
CA LYS A 224 9.60 -23.69 -0.41
C LYS A 224 10.06 -22.30 -0.83
N SER A 225 9.69 -21.87 -2.05
CA SER A 225 9.91 -20.49 -2.43
C SER A 225 9.28 -19.54 -1.41
N PRO A 226 10.02 -18.56 -0.91
CA PRO A 226 9.46 -17.58 0.03
C PRO A 226 8.39 -16.74 -0.67
N GLY A 227 7.34 -16.40 0.06
CA GLY A 227 6.30 -15.51 -0.41
C GLY A 227 6.75 -14.05 -0.45
N LYS A 228 5.95 -13.22 -1.06
CA LYS A 228 6.07 -11.76 -0.95
C LYS A 228 5.48 -11.29 0.37
N ILE A 229 6.07 -10.23 0.91
CA ILE A 229 5.55 -9.53 2.09
C ILE A 229 4.96 -8.21 1.62
N TRP A 230 3.65 -8.13 1.68
CA TRP A 230 2.89 -6.94 1.30
C TRP A 230 2.59 -6.10 2.54
N ALA A 231 2.97 -4.83 2.53
CA ALA A 231 2.65 -3.87 3.59
C ALA A 231 1.75 -2.77 3.04
N PHE A 232 0.49 -2.76 3.46
CA PHE A 232 -0.47 -1.70 3.16
C PHE A 232 -0.35 -0.61 4.23
N LEU A 233 0.13 0.55 3.82
CA LEU A 233 0.53 1.65 4.68
C LEU A 233 -0.23 2.93 4.31
N GLY A 234 -0.39 3.85 5.25
CA GLY A 234 -0.88 5.19 4.96
C GLY A 234 0.27 6.18 4.74
N ASP A 235 -0.01 7.25 4.02
CA ASP A 235 0.94 8.35 3.81
C ASP A 235 1.35 9.03 5.12
N GLY A 236 0.41 9.21 6.05
CA GLY A 236 0.71 9.73 7.39
C GLY A 236 1.55 8.77 8.25
N GLU A 237 1.44 7.45 8.04
CA GLU A 237 2.25 6.44 8.71
C GLU A 237 3.71 6.48 8.26
N MET A 238 3.96 6.97 7.05
CA MET A 238 5.32 7.11 6.52
C MET A 238 6.14 8.23 7.19
N ASP A 239 5.51 9.11 7.98
CA ASP A 239 6.25 10.11 8.77
C ASP A 239 6.82 9.56 10.08
N GLU A 240 6.46 8.32 10.45
CA GLU A 240 6.99 7.71 11.66
C GLU A 240 8.49 7.39 11.48
N PRO A 241 9.35 7.87 12.40
CA PRO A 241 10.81 7.70 12.31
C PRO A 241 11.25 6.25 12.14
N GLU A 242 10.55 5.32 12.77
CA GLU A 242 10.82 3.89 12.72
C GLU A 242 10.68 3.35 11.29
N THR A 243 9.64 3.78 10.56
CA THR A 243 9.41 3.35 9.17
C THR A 243 10.52 3.90 8.27
N ILE A 244 10.73 5.22 8.28
CA ILE A 244 11.74 5.87 7.43
C ILE A 244 13.16 5.40 7.79
N GLY A 245 13.46 5.20 9.07
CA GLY A 245 14.77 4.72 9.53
C GLY A 245 15.14 3.32 9.07
N THR A 246 14.14 2.49 8.71
CA THR A 246 14.38 1.08 8.33
C THR A 246 14.40 0.81 6.84
N ILE A 247 13.92 1.71 5.98
CA ILE A 247 13.84 1.45 4.52
C ILE A 247 15.19 1.17 3.87
N ASN A 248 16.28 1.75 4.38
CA ASN A 248 17.64 1.48 3.91
C ASN A 248 18.10 0.04 4.15
N ILE A 249 17.55 -0.65 5.16
CA ILE A 249 17.86 -2.07 5.42
C ILE A 249 17.37 -2.92 4.25
N ALA A 250 16.15 -2.67 3.78
CA ALA A 250 15.55 -3.44 2.72
C ALA A 250 16.35 -3.36 1.40
N SER A 251 16.80 -2.17 1.02
CA SER A 251 17.57 -1.98 -0.21
C SER A 251 19.00 -2.51 -0.10
N ARG A 252 19.67 -2.29 1.05
CA ARG A 252 21.02 -2.79 1.30
C ARG A 252 21.08 -4.32 1.27
N GLU A 253 20.05 -5.00 1.79
CA GLU A 253 19.94 -6.45 1.79
C GLU A 253 19.20 -6.99 0.55
N GLN A 254 18.87 -6.12 -0.41
CA GLN A 254 18.21 -6.48 -1.68
C GLN A 254 16.93 -7.30 -1.49
N LEU A 255 16.09 -6.89 -0.52
CA LEU A 255 14.86 -7.60 -0.18
C LEU A 255 13.79 -7.40 -1.26
N ASP A 256 13.93 -8.08 -2.39
CA ASP A 256 12.99 -8.04 -3.50
C ASP A 256 11.67 -8.77 -3.23
N ASN A 257 11.54 -9.34 -2.03
CA ASN A 257 10.33 -9.98 -1.53
C ASN A 257 9.46 -9.07 -0.66
N VAL A 258 9.81 -7.80 -0.46
CA VAL A 258 8.96 -6.82 0.22
C VAL A 258 8.36 -5.82 -0.78
N ILE A 259 7.05 -5.59 -0.65
CA ILE A 259 6.28 -4.62 -1.43
C ILE A 259 5.52 -3.72 -0.47
N PHE A 260 5.81 -2.42 -0.50
CA PHE A 260 5.03 -1.42 0.19
C PHE A 260 3.96 -0.87 -0.74
N VAL A 261 2.73 -0.83 -0.27
CA VAL A 261 1.57 -0.24 -0.94
C VAL A 261 1.12 0.94 -0.09
N VAL A 262 1.49 2.15 -0.50
CA VAL A 262 1.21 3.36 0.28
C VAL A 262 -0.05 4.04 -0.24
N ASN A 263 -1.07 4.07 0.61
CA ASN A 263 -2.34 4.75 0.37
C ASN A 263 -2.17 6.25 0.63
N CYS A 264 -1.87 7.02 -0.41
CA CYS A 264 -1.72 8.47 -0.35
C CYS A 264 -3.09 9.14 -0.49
N ASN A 265 -3.86 9.13 0.59
CA ASN A 265 -5.17 9.78 0.65
C ASN A 265 -5.11 11.26 1.04
N LEU A 266 -3.91 11.78 1.24
CA LEU A 266 -3.54 13.18 1.46
C LEU A 266 -4.01 13.78 2.81
N GLN A 267 -4.61 12.99 3.69
CA GLN A 267 -5.20 13.48 4.94
C GLN A 267 -4.70 12.74 6.18
N ARG A 268 -4.36 13.52 7.20
CA ARG A 268 -4.17 13.07 8.59
C ARG A 268 -5.47 13.22 9.40
N LEU A 269 -5.32 13.18 10.71
CA LEU A 269 -6.41 13.35 11.68
C LEU A 269 -7.04 14.75 11.58
N ASP A 270 -6.23 15.79 11.58
CA ASP A 270 -6.63 17.18 11.72
C ASP A 270 -6.43 18.04 10.45
N GLY A 271 -6.03 17.43 9.34
CA GLY A 271 -5.78 18.18 8.12
C GLY A 271 -5.00 17.41 7.04
N PRO A 272 -4.49 18.10 6.03
CA PRO A 272 -3.68 17.48 4.99
C PRO A 272 -2.34 16.98 5.54
N VAL A 273 -1.81 15.91 4.95
CA VAL A 273 -0.45 15.40 5.28
C VAL A 273 0.58 16.46 4.92
N ARG A 274 0.42 17.08 3.75
CA ARG A 274 1.19 18.25 3.31
C ARG A 274 0.25 19.31 2.75
N GLY A 275 0.22 20.50 3.35
CA GLY A 275 -0.61 21.60 2.83
C GLY A 275 -0.01 22.24 1.58
N ASN A 276 1.27 22.56 1.66
CA ASN A 276 2.02 23.31 0.64
C ASN A 276 3.06 22.45 -0.11
N GLY A 277 2.93 21.12 -0.09
CA GLY A 277 3.82 20.19 -0.75
C GLY A 277 3.05 19.06 -1.40
N LYS A 278 3.77 18.05 -1.88
CA LYS A 278 3.22 16.81 -2.45
C LYS A 278 3.85 15.61 -1.79
N ILE A 279 3.11 14.93 -0.92
CA ILE A 279 3.61 13.77 -0.17
C ILE A 279 4.13 12.65 -1.08
N ILE A 280 3.48 12.42 -2.23
CA ILE A 280 3.91 11.40 -3.19
C ILE A 280 5.31 11.72 -3.73
N GLN A 281 5.59 13.00 -4.04
CA GLN A 281 6.89 13.42 -4.54
C GLN A 281 7.97 13.36 -3.44
N GLU A 282 7.64 13.74 -2.22
CA GLU A 282 8.55 13.60 -1.08
C GLU A 282 8.90 12.13 -0.84
N LEU A 283 7.90 11.24 -0.80
CA LEU A 283 8.12 9.82 -0.62
C LEU A 283 8.87 9.19 -1.80
N GLU A 284 8.58 9.62 -3.05
CA GLU A 284 9.36 9.18 -4.22
C GLU A 284 10.84 9.46 -4.03
N ALA A 285 11.20 10.71 -3.64
CA ALA A 285 12.58 11.10 -3.42
C ALA A 285 13.26 10.28 -2.31
N VAL A 286 12.57 10.09 -1.19
CA VAL A 286 13.06 9.31 -0.05
C VAL A 286 13.32 7.85 -0.43
N PHE A 287 12.36 7.19 -1.08
CA PHE A 287 12.50 5.79 -1.47
C PHE A 287 13.53 5.58 -2.57
N ARG A 288 13.59 6.47 -3.59
CA ARG A 288 14.62 6.41 -4.62
C ARG A 288 16.01 6.65 -4.04
N GLY A 289 16.17 7.65 -3.17
CA GLY A 289 17.42 7.92 -2.46
C GLY A 289 17.86 6.75 -1.59
N SER A 290 16.91 5.99 -1.06
CA SER A 290 17.17 4.75 -0.30
C SER A 290 17.36 3.50 -1.17
N GLY A 291 17.33 3.61 -2.50
CA GLY A 291 17.61 2.51 -3.43
C GLY A 291 16.42 1.60 -3.75
N TRP A 292 15.20 1.98 -3.41
CA TRP A 292 13.98 1.24 -3.74
C TRP A 292 13.58 1.44 -5.21
N ASN A 293 12.84 0.48 -5.73
CA ASN A 293 12.04 0.64 -6.94
C ASN A 293 10.73 1.37 -6.57
N VAL A 294 10.42 2.48 -7.26
CA VAL A 294 9.24 3.31 -6.97
C VAL A 294 8.29 3.30 -8.15
N ILE A 295 7.03 2.96 -7.88
CA ILE A 295 5.94 2.97 -8.85
C ILE A 295 4.87 3.94 -8.35
N LYS A 296 4.48 4.93 -9.17
CA LYS A 296 3.41 5.88 -8.86
C LYS A 296 2.14 5.53 -9.62
N VAL A 297 1.01 5.58 -8.93
CA VAL A 297 -0.33 5.42 -9.48
C VAL A 297 -1.17 6.63 -9.04
N ILE A 298 -1.20 7.66 -9.88
CA ILE A 298 -1.75 8.97 -9.54
C ILE A 298 -3.08 9.21 -10.23
N TRP A 299 -3.14 8.94 -11.53
CA TRP A 299 -4.25 9.27 -12.42
C TRP A 299 -4.93 8.02 -12.96
N GLY A 300 -6.27 8.01 -12.98
CA GLY A 300 -7.07 6.95 -13.59
C GLY A 300 -6.99 6.95 -15.12
N SER A 301 -7.58 5.93 -15.74
CA SER A 301 -7.58 5.77 -17.20
C SER A 301 -8.33 6.87 -17.94
N GLU A 302 -9.24 7.56 -17.27
CA GLU A 302 -10.00 8.70 -17.84
C GLU A 302 -9.09 9.92 -18.16
N TRP A 303 -7.90 9.99 -17.53
CA TRP A 303 -6.89 11.00 -17.82
C TRP A 303 -6.03 10.69 -19.05
N ASP A 304 -5.96 9.42 -19.49
CA ASP A 304 -5.09 9.01 -20.59
C ASP A 304 -5.36 9.74 -21.91
N PRO A 305 -6.65 9.99 -22.32
CA PRO A 305 -6.92 10.78 -23.52
C PRO A 305 -6.43 12.23 -23.43
N LEU A 306 -6.48 12.83 -22.25
CA LEU A 306 -6.00 14.21 -22.02
C LEU A 306 -4.47 14.27 -22.13
N PHE A 307 -3.76 13.29 -21.56
CA PHE A 307 -2.32 13.17 -21.71
C PHE A 307 -1.89 12.94 -23.16
N ALA A 308 -2.70 12.25 -23.97
CA ALA A 308 -2.39 11.99 -25.37
C ALA A 308 -2.43 13.26 -26.25
N ILE A 309 -3.20 14.29 -25.85
CA ILE A 309 -3.31 15.57 -26.56
C ILE A 309 -2.46 16.68 -25.93
N ASP A 310 -1.82 16.44 -24.80
CA ASP A 310 -0.90 17.39 -24.11
C ASP A 310 0.50 17.33 -24.73
N THR A 311 0.61 17.76 -25.99
CA THR A 311 1.85 17.68 -26.78
C THR A 311 2.96 18.63 -26.31
N ASN A 312 2.59 19.67 -25.57
CA ASN A 312 3.51 20.67 -25.03
C ASN A 312 3.73 20.54 -23.51
N ASP A 313 3.27 19.45 -22.89
CA ASP A 313 3.36 19.18 -21.44
C ASP A 313 2.76 20.30 -20.55
N VAL A 314 1.79 21.09 -21.08
CA VAL A 314 1.18 22.19 -20.30
C VAL A 314 0.34 21.66 -19.15
N MET A 315 -0.39 20.57 -19.38
CA MET A 315 -1.16 19.90 -18.35
C MET A 315 -0.24 19.22 -17.34
N GLN A 316 0.83 18.58 -17.82
CA GLN A 316 1.85 17.96 -16.96
C GLN A 316 2.50 19.00 -16.02
N ARG A 317 2.93 20.15 -16.55
CA ARG A 317 3.49 21.24 -15.74
C ARG A 317 2.50 21.73 -14.70
N ARG A 318 1.23 21.91 -15.09
CA ARG A 318 0.19 22.33 -14.15
C ARG A 318 -0.02 21.30 -13.04
N MET A 319 0.00 20.00 -13.36
CA MET A 319 -0.05 18.92 -12.35
C MET A 319 1.16 18.94 -11.39
N ASP A 320 2.32 19.32 -11.90
CA ASP A 320 3.53 19.44 -11.08
C ASP A 320 3.50 20.68 -10.17
N GLU A 321 2.74 21.72 -10.51
CA GLU A 321 2.57 22.93 -9.69
C GLU A 321 1.55 22.74 -8.56
N VAL A 322 0.41 22.11 -8.83
CA VAL A 322 -0.69 21.94 -7.87
C VAL A 322 -0.25 21.14 -6.65
N VAL A 323 -0.45 21.69 -5.46
CA VAL A 323 -0.07 21.05 -4.18
C VAL A 323 -1.20 20.18 -3.61
N ASP A 324 -0.88 19.33 -2.63
CA ASP A 324 -1.83 18.38 -2.06
C ASP A 324 -3.05 19.06 -1.41
N GLY A 325 -2.87 20.24 -0.80
CA GLY A 325 -3.98 21.01 -0.25
C GLY A 325 -5.00 21.45 -1.32
N GLU A 326 -4.52 21.82 -2.52
CA GLU A 326 -5.36 22.16 -3.67
C GLU A 326 -6.05 20.92 -4.24
N TYR A 327 -5.30 19.81 -4.41
CA TYR A 327 -5.89 18.53 -4.83
C TYR A 327 -6.96 18.01 -3.86
N GLN A 328 -6.83 18.29 -2.59
CA GLN A 328 -7.86 17.98 -1.61
C GLN A 328 -9.08 18.87 -1.76
N ASN A 329 -8.88 20.18 -2.02
CA ASN A 329 -9.97 21.11 -2.27
C ASN A 329 -10.79 20.71 -3.51
N TYR A 330 -10.18 20.19 -4.56
CA TYR A 330 -10.91 19.70 -5.74
C TYR A 330 -11.94 18.62 -5.40
N SER A 331 -11.73 17.80 -4.39
CA SER A 331 -12.69 16.77 -4.03
C SER A 331 -14.00 17.29 -3.42
N VAL A 332 -14.03 18.56 -3.03
CA VAL A 332 -15.21 19.22 -2.41
C VAL A 332 -15.71 20.42 -3.23
N SER A 333 -15.01 20.80 -4.30
CA SER A 333 -15.35 21.91 -5.19
C SER A 333 -16.26 21.45 -6.32
N SER A 334 -17.02 22.39 -6.93
CA SER A 334 -17.74 22.12 -8.16
C SER A 334 -16.78 21.85 -9.33
N GLY A 335 -17.23 21.15 -10.37
CA GLY A 335 -16.42 20.94 -11.56
C GLY A 335 -16.05 22.25 -12.26
N ALA A 336 -16.93 23.25 -12.24
CA ALA A 336 -16.65 24.59 -12.77
C ALA A 336 -15.50 25.29 -12.02
N ASP A 337 -15.50 25.24 -10.68
CA ASP A 337 -14.42 25.81 -9.88
C ASP A 337 -13.10 25.08 -10.10
N GLN A 338 -13.15 23.73 -10.19
CA GLN A 338 -11.98 22.92 -10.53
C GLN A 338 -11.42 23.32 -11.90
N ARG A 339 -12.27 23.44 -12.93
CA ARG A 339 -11.87 23.85 -14.27
C ARG A 339 -11.20 25.21 -14.27
N ALA A 340 -11.81 26.20 -13.62
CA ALA A 340 -11.24 27.54 -13.52
C ALA A 340 -9.86 27.53 -12.88
N HIS A 341 -9.69 26.75 -11.81
CA HIS A 341 -8.40 26.63 -11.11
C HIS A 341 -7.35 25.86 -11.94
N TRP A 342 -7.75 24.82 -12.70
CA TRP A 342 -6.86 24.12 -13.60
C TRP A 342 -6.34 25.00 -14.73
N ILE A 343 -7.26 25.70 -15.42
CA ILE A 343 -6.97 26.47 -16.63
C ILE A 343 -6.14 27.70 -16.29
N GLN A 344 -6.50 28.43 -15.20
CA GLN A 344 -6.01 29.80 -14.96
C GLN A 344 -6.21 30.61 -16.25
N ASP A 345 -5.22 31.29 -16.76
CA ASP A 345 -5.29 32.06 -18.01
C ASP A 345 -4.63 31.32 -19.20
N ASN A 346 -4.40 30.01 -19.11
CA ASN A 346 -3.71 29.22 -20.13
C ASN A 346 -4.69 28.65 -21.17
N LYS A 347 -4.68 29.21 -22.39
CA LYS A 347 -5.57 28.81 -23.49
C LYS A 347 -5.37 27.38 -23.98
N GLU A 348 -4.18 26.83 -23.85
CA GLU A 348 -3.87 25.46 -24.25
C GLU A 348 -4.49 24.48 -23.24
N LEU A 349 -4.35 24.76 -21.94
CA LEU A 349 -5.06 24.03 -20.89
C LEU A 349 -6.58 24.13 -21.04
N GLU A 350 -7.11 25.31 -21.39
CA GLU A 350 -8.52 25.48 -21.68
C GLU A 350 -8.98 24.57 -22.83
N SER A 351 -8.19 24.46 -23.89
CA SER A 351 -8.49 23.58 -25.03
C SER A 351 -8.47 22.10 -24.62
N ILE A 352 -7.47 21.66 -23.82
CA ILE A 352 -7.37 20.27 -23.33
C ILE A 352 -8.57 19.96 -22.42
N MET A 353 -8.84 20.83 -21.45
CA MET A 353 -9.89 20.61 -20.45
C MET A 353 -11.32 20.76 -21.03
N SER A 354 -11.49 21.38 -22.21
CA SER A 354 -12.77 21.42 -22.90
C SER A 354 -13.30 20.09 -23.39
N ASN A 355 -12.45 19.05 -23.39
CA ASN A 355 -12.84 17.67 -23.71
C ASN A 355 -13.62 16.97 -22.59
N LEU A 356 -13.75 17.59 -21.41
CA LEU A 356 -14.55 17.11 -20.29
C LEU A 356 -15.63 18.12 -19.94
N SER A 357 -16.82 17.67 -19.60
CA SER A 357 -17.82 18.47 -18.91
C SER A 357 -17.40 18.75 -17.46
N ASP A 358 -18.08 19.66 -16.78
CA ASP A 358 -17.81 19.96 -15.37
C ASP A 358 -18.14 18.77 -14.48
N ASP A 359 -19.19 18.00 -14.79
CA ASP A 359 -19.56 16.79 -14.06
C ASP A 359 -18.50 15.69 -14.25
N GLU A 360 -18.05 15.45 -15.48
CA GLU A 360 -16.97 14.50 -15.75
C GLU A 360 -15.67 14.90 -15.06
N LEU A 361 -15.32 16.19 -15.02
CA LEU A 361 -14.14 16.68 -14.32
C LEU A 361 -14.25 16.49 -12.80
N LYS A 362 -15.45 16.64 -12.22
CA LYS A 362 -15.71 16.38 -10.81
C LYS A 362 -15.55 14.90 -10.47
N ASP A 363 -16.01 14.02 -11.35
CA ASP A 363 -16.08 12.57 -11.12
C ASP A 363 -14.83 11.80 -11.60
N ILE A 364 -13.90 12.48 -12.29
CA ILE A 364 -12.69 11.85 -12.86
C ILE A 364 -11.84 11.18 -11.78
N LYS A 365 -11.52 9.90 -11.98
CA LYS A 365 -10.91 9.07 -10.94
C LYS A 365 -9.43 9.34 -10.74
N ARG A 366 -9.01 9.27 -9.48
CA ARG A 366 -7.61 9.10 -9.11
C ARG A 366 -7.17 7.68 -9.38
N GLY A 367 -5.87 7.47 -9.59
CA GLY A 367 -5.32 6.17 -9.97
C GLY A 367 -5.64 5.04 -8.99
N GLY A 368 -5.77 5.35 -7.69
CA GLY A 368 -6.10 4.37 -6.67
C GLY A 368 -7.52 3.80 -6.73
N PHE A 369 -8.37 4.32 -7.61
CA PHE A 369 -9.72 3.81 -7.87
C PHE A 369 -9.85 3.18 -9.26
N ASP A 370 -8.73 3.03 -9.96
CA ASP A 370 -8.66 2.41 -11.28
C ASP A 370 -7.96 1.05 -11.22
N ARG A 371 -8.75 -0.02 -11.39
CA ARG A 371 -8.25 -1.40 -11.33
C ARG A 371 -7.18 -1.72 -12.37
N LYS A 372 -7.27 -1.13 -13.58
CA LYS A 372 -6.27 -1.34 -14.65
C LYS A 372 -4.91 -0.77 -14.26
N LYS A 373 -4.91 0.45 -13.71
CA LYS A 373 -3.69 1.11 -13.25
C LYS A 373 -3.07 0.39 -12.05
N LEU A 374 -3.89 -0.04 -11.10
CA LEU A 374 -3.46 -0.81 -9.93
C LEU A 374 -2.90 -2.17 -10.32
N TYR A 375 -3.59 -2.90 -11.23
CA TYR A 375 -3.12 -4.18 -11.71
C TYR A 375 -1.74 -4.07 -12.37
N ALA A 376 -1.56 -3.12 -13.28
CA ALA A 376 -0.27 -2.86 -13.92
C ALA A 376 0.84 -2.56 -12.91
N ALA A 377 0.54 -1.76 -11.89
CA ALA A 377 1.48 -1.42 -10.83
C ALA A 377 1.88 -2.65 -9.99
N PHE A 378 0.91 -3.46 -9.58
CA PHE A 378 1.16 -4.65 -8.77
C PHE A 378 1.87 -5.75 -9.58
N GLU A 379 1.52 -5.94 -10.85
CA GLU A 379 2.24 -6.85 -11.73
C GLU A 379 3.72 -6.45 -11.87
N LYS A 380 3.99 -5.16 -12.09
CA LYS A 380 5.37 -4.63 -12.13
C LYS A 380 6.10 -4.85 -10.80
N ALA A 381 5.40 -4.65 -9.68
CA ALA A 381 5.97 -4.81 -8.34
C ALA A 381 6.35 -6.27 -8.04
N VAL A 382 5.47 -7.24 -8.31
CA VAL A 382 5.75 -8.66 -8.04
C VAL A 382 6.86 -9.22 -8.93
N ASN A 383 7.02 -8.68 -10.13
CA ASN A 383 8.04 -9.09 -11.09
C ASN A 383 9.41 -8.39 -10.88
N SER A 384 9.47 -7.38 -10.00
CA SER A 384 10.71 -6.67 -9.68
C SER A 384 11.70 -7.60 -8.96
N LYS A 385 12.99 -7.48 -9.30
CA LYS A 385 14.09 -8.31 -8.76
C LYS A 385 15.22 -7.46 -8.23
N GLY A 386 15.89 -7.96 -7.19
CA GLY A 386 17.10 -7.38 -6.62
C GLY A 386 16.90 -6.08 -5.84
N LYS A 387 15.67 -5.57 -5.75
CA LYS A 387 15.33 -4.36 -4.99
C LYS A 387 13.95 -4.46 -4.37
N PRO A 388 13.74 -3.90 -3.16
CA PRO A 388 12.41 -3.70 -2.62
C PRO A 388 11.61 -2.74 -3.49
N THR A 389 10.28 -2.87 -3.47
CA THR A 389 9.40 -2.03 -4.29
C THR A 389 8.39 -1.30 -3.42
N VAL A 390 8.18 -0.01 -3.71
CA VAL A 390 7.06 0.78 -3.17
C VAL A 390 6.14 1.21 -4.29
N VAL A 391 4.84 1.08 -4.05
CA VAL A 391 3.77 1.58 -4.92
C VAL A 391 3.08 2.73 -4.19
N LEU A 392 3.25 3.96 -4.69
CA LEU A 392 2.66 5.18 -4.15
C LEU A 392 1.35 5.44 -4.89
N ILE A 393 0.22 5.34 -4.18
CA ILE A 393 -1.12 5.32 -4.80
C ILE A 393 -1.93 6.51 -4.32
N LYS A 394 -2.29 7.42 -5.24
CA LYS A 394 -3.15 8.56 -4.95
C LYS A 394 -4.61 8.13 -4.83
N THR A 395 -5.19 8.41 -3.67
CA THR A 395 -6.60 8.12 -3.36
C THR A 395 -7.31 9.35 -2.77
N LEU A 396 -8.50 9.16 -2.27
CA LEU A 396 -9.29 10.16 -1.57
C LEU A 396 -9.81 9.55 -0.26
N LYS A 397 -9.57 10.19 0.85
CA LYS A 397 -10.05 9.72 2.14
C LYS A 397 -11.56 9.71 2.20
N GLY A 398 -12.13 8.59 2.64
CA GLY A 398 -13.58 8.44 2.73
C GLY A 398 -14.30 8.25 1.41
N TYR A 399 -13.60 7.89 0.34
CA TYR A 399 -14.19 7.64 -0.98
C TYR A 399 -15.33 6.61 -0.91
N GLY A 400 -16.49 6.95 -1.50
CA GLY A 400 -17.68 6.10 -1.46
C GLY A 400 -18.57 6.29 -0.24
N LEU A 401 -18.20 7.16 0.73
CA LEU A 401 -18.98 7.43 1.96
C LEU A 401 -19.90 8.66 1.84
N GLY A 402 -20.17 9.13 0.63
CA GLY A 402 -21.05 10.26 0.34
C GLY A 402 -20.40 11.64 0.48
N GLU A 403 -21.03 12.65 -0.13
CA GLU A 403 -20.50 14.03 -0.22
C GLU A 403 -20.24 14.69 1.14
N GLY A 404 -20.97 14.29 2.18
CA GLY A 404 -20.75 14.76 3.56
C GLY A 404 -19.45 14.29 4.21
N SER A 405 -18.75 13.33 3.59
CA SER A 405 -17.56 12.66 4.15
C SER A 405 -16.35 12.69 3.23
N GLU A 406 -16.55 12.50 1.93
CA GLU A 406 -15.46 12.36 0.95
C GLU A 406 -14.57 13.60 0.94
N GLY A 407 -13.25 13.39 1.13
CA GLY A 407 -12.25 14.46 1.09
C GLY A 407 -12.32 15.48 2.23
N ARG A 408 -13.24 15.33 3.18
CA ARG A 408 -13.42 16.26 4.30
C ARG A 408 -12.65 15.81 5.54
N ASN A 409 -12.20 16.74 6.37
CA ASN A 409 -11.47 16.42 7.60
C ASN A 409 -12.33 15.57 8.57
N ILE A 410 -13.64 15.76 8.57
CA ILE A 410 -14.57 14.99 9.40
C ILE A 410 -14.57 13.48 9.07
N ALA A 411 -14.18 13.10 7.86
CA ALA A 411 -14.18 11.71 7.42
C ALA A 411 -13.34 10.79 8.33
N HIS A 412 -12.24 11.30 8.88
CA HIS A 412 -11.34 10.50 9.72
C HIS A 412 -12.01 10.01 11.00
N GLN A 413 -12.82 10.84 11.62
CA GLN A 413 -13.48 10.53 12.91
C GLN A 413 -14.97 10.18 12.77
N LYS A 414 -15.49 10.11 11.52
CA LYS A 414 -16.90 9.83 11.30
C LYS A 414 -17.24 8.42 11.78
N LYS A 415 -18.00 8.33 12.85
CA LYS A 415 -18.48 7.10 13.49
C LYS A 415 -20.00 7.01 13.47
N THR A 416 -20.66 8.07 13.07
CA THR A 416 -22.12 8.20 13.04
C THR A 416 -22.55 8.64 11.65
N MET A 417 -23.68 8.16 11.22
CA MET A 417 -24.36 8.56 10.00
C MET A 417 -25.85 8.68 10.29
N SER A 418 -26.50 9.70 9.74
CA SER A 418 -27.95 9.80 9.82
C SER A 418 -28.61 8.66 9.05
N ASP A 419 -29.89 8.43 9.31
CA ASP A 419 -30.69 7.44 8.59
C ASP A 419 -30.68 7.69 7.08
N GLU A 420 -30.77 8.96 6.68
CA GLU A 420 -30.75 9.40 5.29
C GLU A 420 -29.40 9.12 4.63
N GLU A 421 -28.28 9.41 5.33
CA GLU A 421 -26.94 9.11 4.84
C GLU A 421 -26.73 7.59 4.65
N ARG A 422 -27.24 6.76 5.59
CA ARG A 422 -27.15 5.29 5.47
C ARG A 422 -27.91 4.76 4.26
N ILE A 423 -29.11 5.30 3.98
CA ILE A 423 -29.91 4.94 2.81
C ILE A 423 -29.18 5.37 1.54
N GLU A 424 -28.76 6.63 1.44
CA GLU A 424 -28.07 7.18 0.27
C GLU A 424 -26.81 6.37 -0.08
N ILE A 425 -25.98 6.04 0.91
CA ILE A 425 -24.78 5.21 0.69
C ILE A 425 -25.17 3.81 0.23
N GLY A 426 -26.16 3.18 0.85
CA GLY A 426 -26.65 1.87 0.45
C GLY A 426 -27.14 1.84 -1.00
N ASP A 427 -27.87 2.87 -1.43
CA ASP A 427 -28.36 3.02 -2.80
C ASP A 427 -27.21 3.24 -3.78
N ARG A 428 -26.27 4.13 -3.44
CA ARG A 428 -25.07 4.40 -4.25
C ARG A 428 -24.19 3.17 -4.43
N LEU A 429 -24.06 2.34 -3.40
CA LEU A 429 -23.31 1.08 -3.45
C LEU A 429 -24.11 -0.06 -4.09
N GLY A 430 -25.40 0.15 -4.44
CA GLY A 430 -26.26 -0.86 -5.04
C GLY A 430 -26.61 -2.01 -4.09
N ILE A 431 -26.69 -1.76 -2.79
CA ILE A 431 -27.00 -2.79 -1.78
C ILE A 431 -28.50 -3.07 -1.77
N PRO A 432 -28.96 -4.30 -2.04
CA PRO A 432 -30.37 -4.62 -2.20
C PRO A 432 -31.07 -4.89 -0.86
N LEU A 433 -30.86 -4.01 0.09
CA LEU A 433 -31.56 -3.99 1.38
C LEU A 433 -32.72 -2.97 1.34
N SER A 434 -33.75 -3.20 2.14
CA SER A 434 -34.81 -2.20 2.36
C SER A 434 -34.28 -0.97 3.08
N ASP A 435 -34.99 0.16 2.97
CA ASP A 435 -34.61 1.39 3.66
C ASP A 435 -34.47 1.20 5.18
N GLN A 436 -35.33 0.35 5.77
CA GLN A 436 -35.24 0.05 7.21
C GLN A 436 -33.97 -0.73 7.54
N GLU A 437 -33.64 -1.76 6.76
CA GLU A 437 -32.40 -2.52 6.96
C GLU A 437 -31.14 -1.66 6.74
N LYS A 438 -31.19 -0.70 5.80
CA LYS A 438 -30.10 0.27 5.61
C LYS A 438 -29.97 1.21 6.81
N LYS A 439 -31.08 1.71 7.37
CA LYS A 439 -31.07 2.51 8.61
C LYS A 439 -30.47 1.75 9.77
N ASP A 440 -30.81 0.47 9.89
CA ASP A 440 -30.32 -0.41 10.95
C ASP A 440 -28.86 -0.88 10.68
N ALA A 441 -28.24 -0.40 9.57
CA ALA A 441 -26.93 -0.84 9.12
C ALA A 441 -26.79 -2.37 9.08
N ALA A 442 -27.80 -3.06 8.53
CA ALA A 442 -27.81 -4.52 8.46
C ALA A 442 -26.69 -5.05 7.53
N PHE A 443 -26.07 -6.16 7.91
CA PHE A 443 -25.09 -6.84 7.06
C PHE A 443 -25.77 -7.50 5.87
N TYR A 444 -25.11 -7.42 4.71
CA TYR A 444 -25.57 -8.03 3.49
C TYR A 444 -24.56 -9.07 2.96
N VAL A 445 -25.03 -10.25 2.63
CA VAL A 445 -24.28 -11.31 1.92
C VAL A 445 -25.18 -11.80 0.79
N PRO A 446 -24.71 -11.81 -0.46
CA PRO A 446 -25.45 -12.40 -1.58
C PRO A 446 -25.68 -13.90 -1.41
N ASP A 447 -26.57 -14.46 -2.22
CA ASP A 447 -26.73 -15.92 -2.30
C ASP A 447 -25.40 -16.58 -2.73
N GLU A 448 -25.04 -17.70 -2.08
CA GLU A 448 -23.79 -18.43 -2.38
C GLU A 448 -23.63 -18.83 -3.85
N LYS A 449 -24.75 -18.96 -4.58
CA LYS A 449 -24.78 -19.30 -5.99
C LYS A 449 -24.79 -18.09 -6.92
N SER A 450 -24.80 -16.89 -6.38
CA SER A 450 -24.71 -15.66 -7.19
C SER A 450 -23.37 -15.59 -7.94
N GLU A 451 -23.36 -14.88 -9.04
CA GLU A 451 -22.16 -14.76 -9.88
C GLU A 451 -21.00 -14.10 -9.14
N GLU A 452 -21.28 -13.07 -8.34
CA GLU A 452 -20.28 -12.37 -7.55
C GLU A 452 -19.67 -13.26 -6.47
N MET A 453 -20.46 -14.12 -5.80
CA MET A 453 -19.93 -15.04 -4.79
C MET A 453 -19.10 -16.15 -5.41
N GLN A 454 -19.56 -16.72 -6.53
CA GLN A 454 -18.78 -17.71 -7.29
C GLN A 454 -17.45 -17.10 -7.75
N TYR A 455 -17.48 -15.89 -8.31
CA TYR A 455 -16.27 -15.18 -8.74
C TYR A 455 -15.30 -14.96 -7.58
N LEU A 456 -15.77 -14.46 -6.42
CA LEU A 456 -14.96 -14.25 -5.22
C LEU A 456 -14.21 -15.52 -4.80
N HIS A 457 -14.93 -16.64 -4.72
CA HIS A 457 -14.36 -17.92 -4.30
C HIS A 457 -13.41 -18.52 -5.35
N ASP A 458 -13.75 -18.43 -6.64
CA ASP A 458 -12.90 -18.92 -7.73
C ASP A 458 -11.57 -18.16 -7.80
N ARG A 459 -11.58 -16.83 -7.67
CA ARG A 459 -10.35 -16.04 -7.60
C ARG A 459 -9.44 -16.48 -6.44
N ARG A 460 -10.01 -16.71 -5.26
CA ARG A 460 -9.24 -17.20 -4.11
C ARG A 460 -8.71 -18.61 -4.32
N LYS A 461 -9.51 -19.49 -4.91
CA LYS A 461 -9.12 -20.86 -5.25
C LYS A 461 -7.94 -20.88 -6.23
N GLU A 462 -7.98 -20.06 -7.28
CA GLU A 462 -6.88 -19.92 -8.25
C GLU A 462 -5.57 -19.43 -7.61
N LEU A 463 -5.67 -18.59 -6.58
CA LEU A 463 -4.54 -18.09 -5.82
C LEU A 463 -4.13 -19.01 -4.64
N GLY A 464 -4.67 -20.23 -4.57
CA GLY A 464 -4.30 -21.24 -3.58
C GLY A 464 -5.13 -21.23 -2.29
N GLY A 465 -6.23 -20.47 -2.24
CA GLY A 465 -7.15 -20.41 -1.10
C GLY A 465 -7.14 -19.10 -0.34
N TYR A 466 -7.71 -19.09 0.85
CA TYR A 466 -7.81 -17.92 1.71
C TYR A 466 -6.48 -17.60 2.41
N GLN A 467 -6.33 -16.37 2.87
CA GLN A 467 -5.15 -15.87 3.57
C GLN A 467 -5.46 -15.47 5.03
N PRO A 468 -4.54 -15.73 5.98
CA PRO A 468 -3.41 -16.65 5.91
C PRO A 468 -3.84 -18.11 6.03
N ILE A 469 -3.03 -19.06 5.52
CA ILE A 469 -3.17 -20.48 5.83
C ILE A 469 -2.12 -20.87 6.86
N ARG A 470 -2.55 -21.39 8.00
CA ARG A 470 -1.67 -21.93 9.05
C ARG A 470 -1.74 -23.45 9.05
N PHE A 471 -0.61 -24.07 9.33
CA PHE A 471 -0.51 -25.51 9.52
C PHE A 471 -0.04 -25.80 10.93
N ASP A 472 -0.77 -26.63 11.63
CA ASP A 472 -0.45 -27.05 13.00
C ASP A 472 0.62 -28.15 13.07
N SER A 473 1.02 -28.69 11.91
CA SER A 473 2.05 -29.71 11.83
C SER A 473 3.44 -29.09 11.77
N CYS A 474 4.08 -28.88 12.91
CA CYS A 474 5.51 -28.66 12.98
C CYS A 474 6.23 -29.94 13.43
N LYS A 475 7.46 -30.14 12.92
CA LYS A 475 8.31 -31.22 13.42
C LYS A 475 8.59 -30.98 14.91
N SER A 476 8.32 -31.98 15.74
CA SER A 476 8.74 -31.93 17.16
C SER A 476 10.25 -31.86 17.24
N ILE A 477 10.76 -30.94 18.01
CA ILE A 477 12.19 -30.80 18.31
C ILE A 477 12.38 -31.27 19.75
N LYS A 478 13.31 -32.21 19.97
CA LYS A 478 13.66 -32.65 21.33
C LYS A 478 14.38 -31.50 22.06
N ALA A 479 13.92 -31.16 23.25
CA ALA A 479 14.64 -30.23 24.11
C ALA A 479 16.00 -30.86 24.52
N PRO A 480 17.08 -30.06 24.64
CA PRO A 480 18.33 -30.55 25.16
C PRO A 480 18.15 -31.14 26.56
N ASP A 481 18.87 -32.20 26.85
CA ASP A 481 18.87 -32.79 28.18
C ASP A 481 19.54 -31.83 29.19
N ILE A 482 19.12 -31.88 30.45
CA ILE A 482 19.60 -30.96 31.49
C ILE A 482 21.11 -31.10 31.74
N GLU A 483 21.67 -32.26 31.46
CA GLU A 483 23.10 -32.57 31.55
C GLU A 483 23.96 -31.65 30.68
N LEU A 484 23.43 -31.14 29.57
CA LEU A 484 24.10 -30.12 28.74
C LEU A 484 24.47 -28.88 29.56
N PHE A 485 23.71 -28.60 30.60
CA PHE A 485 23.85 -27.41 31.43
C PHE A 485 24.43 -27.67 32.82
N GLU A 486 24.97 -28.88 33.11
CA GLU A 486 25.56 -29.25 34.41
C GLU A 486 26.60 -28.25 34.92
N ASP A 487 27.45 -27.71 34.01
CA ASP A 487 28.47 -26.71 34.39
C ASP A 487 27.87 -25.43 34.99
N PHE A 488 26.60 -25.19 34.86
CA PHE A 488 25.90 -23.98 35.32
C PHE A 488 25.01 -24.22 36.54
N THR A 489 24.83 -25.49 36.97
CA THR A 489 23.96 -25.86 38.09
C THR A 489 24.69 -25.84 39.43
N ASN A 490 26.02 -26.07 39.40
CA ASN A 490 26.86 -26.11 40.59
C ASN A 490 27.55 -24.78 40.81
N GLY A 491 27.26 -23.91 41.58
CA GLY A 491 27.90 -22.60 41.76
C GLY A 491 29.44 -22.60 41.62
N ILE A 492 30.03 -21.43 41.52
CA ILE A 492 31.48 -21.22 41.45
C ILE A 492 31.91 -20.21 42.50
N ASP A 493 33.15 -20.32 42.98
CA ASP A 493 33.70 -19.49 44.08
C ASP A 493 34.11 -18.07 43.67
N ARG A 494 33.65 -17.60 42.50
CA ARG A 494 33.95 -16.27 42.00
C ARG A 494 32.71 -15.61 41.38
N SER A 495 32.67 -14.30 41.42
CA SER A 495 31.64 -13.53 40.68
C SER A 495 31.78 -13.72 39.18
N ILE A 496 30.67 -13.94 38.50
CA ILE A 496 30.59 -14.05 37.05
C ILE A 496 29.40 -13.26 36.56
N SER A 497 29.52 -12.62 35.37
CA SER A 497 28.41 -11.96 34.70
C SER A 497 27.35 -12.98 34.28
N THR A 498 26.10 -12.72 34.57
CA THR A 498 24.95 -13.51 34.09
C THR A 498 24.87 -13.54 32.57
N THR A 499 25.26 -12.47 31.90
CA THR A 499 25.37 -12.39 30.44
C THR A 499 26.39 -13.39 29.90
N LEU A 500 27.58 -13.50 30.51
CA LEU A 500 28.58 -14.49 30.10
C LEU A 500 28.11 -15.92 30.31
N VAL A 501 27.36 -16.19 31.39
CA VAL A 501 26.72 -17.49 31.59
C VAL A 501 25.74 -17.80 30.48
N LEU A 502 24.84 -16.88 30.17
CA LEU A 502 23.87 -17.02 29.06
C LEU A 502 24.57 -17.28 27.72
N VAL A 503 25.61 -16.53 27.39
CA VAL A 503 26.40 -16.72 26.16
C VAL A 503 27.00 -18.12 26.08
N ARG A 504 27.53 -18.64 27.19
CA ARG A 504 28.06 -20.01 27.24
C ARG A 504 26.95 -21.07 27.07
N MET A 505 25.78 -20.84 27.67
CA MET A 505 24.62 -21.73 27.48
C MET A 505 24.18 -21.75 26.03
N ILE A 506 24.03 -20.56 25.40
CA ILE A 506 23.71 -20.43 23.97
C ILE A 506 24.76 -21.12 23.11
N SER A 507 26.05 -20.95 23.41
CA SER A 507 27.15 -21.60 22.69
C SER A 507 27.10 -23.13 22.76
N LYS A 508 26.66 -23.71 23.90
CA LYS A 508 26.42 -25.15 24.02
C LYS A 508 25.23 -25.58 23.15
N MET A 509 24.08 -24.86 23.24
CA MET A 509 22.90 -25.19 22.47
C MET A 509 23.11 -25.06 20.95
N LEU A 510 23.93 -24.10 20.49
CA LEU A 510 24.27 -23.93 19.06
C LEU A 510 25.06 -25.12 18.49
N ARG A 511 25.72 -25.92 19.34
CA ARG A 511 26.48 -27.11 18.93
C ARG A 511 25.64 -28.38 18.90
N GLU A 512 24.41 -28.33 19.41
CA GLU A 512 23.50 -29.48 19.40
C GLU A 512 22.93 -29.66 17.99
N ASP A 513 23.01 -30.85 17.43
CA ASP A 513 22.64 -31.18 16.07
C ASP A 513 21.16 -30.88 15.75
N GLU A 514 20.26 -31.15 16.69
CA GLU A 514 18.82 -30.95 16.45
C GLU A 514 18.39 -29.52 16.63
N ILE A 515 18.78 -28.84 17.71
CA ILE A 515 18.26 -27.52 18.08
C ILE A 515 19.13 -26.37 17.55
N GLY A 516 20.45 -26.61 17.43
CA GLY A 516 21.41 -25.53 17.11
C GLY A 516 21.10 -24.77 15.84
N GLN A 517 20.61 -25.47 14.81
CA GLN A 517 20.23 -24.84 13.53
C GLN A 517 19.04 -23.86 13.64
N TYR A 518 18.23 -23.97 14.69
CA TYR A 518 17.04 -23.12 14.89
C TYR A 518 17.30 -21.97 15.87
N ILE A 519 18.47 -21.90 16.49
CA ILE A 519 18.83 -20.83 17.42
C ILE A 519 19.47 -19.70 16.64
N VAL A 520 18.91 -18.50 16.77
CA VAL A 520 19.38 -17.29 16.10
C VAL A 520 19.60 -16.20 17.14
N PRO A 521 20.84 -16.03 17.65
CA PRO A 521 21.16 -14.91 18.51
C PRO A 521 21.04 -13.58 17.76
N ILE A 522 20.28 -12.64 18.30
CA ILE A 522 20.14 -11.29 17.76
C ILE A 522 20.79 -10.34 18.75
N VAL A 523 21.87 -9.71 18.32
CA VAL A 523 22.68 -8.79 19.13
C VAL A 523 22.80 -7.46 18.42
N PRO A 524 22.58 -6.31 19.09
CA PRO A 524 22.67 -4.99 18.43
C PRO A 524 24.07 -4.74 17.85
N ASP A 525 25.09 -4.55 18.69
CA ASP A 525 26.49 -4.32 18.24
C ASP A 525 27.53 -4.82 19.25
N GLU A 526 27.11 -5.26 20.43
CA GLU A 526 27.99 -5.52 21.57
C GLU A 526 28.42 -6.99 21.71
N ALA A 527 28.38 -7.78 20.64
CA ALA A 527 28.72 -9.21 20.70
C ALA A 527 30.06 -9.48 21.39
N ARG A 528 31.11 -8.74 21.03
CA ARG A 528 32.43 -8.86 21.68
C ARG A 528 32.41 -8.45 23.15
N THR A 529 31.67 -7.40 23.50
CA THR A 529 31.50 -6.94 24.88
C THR A 529 30.84 -8.01 25.76
N PHE A 530 29.92 -8.77 25.17
CA PHE A 530 29.22 -9.88 25.84
C PHE A 530 29.97 -11.21 25.76
N GLY A 531 31.14 -11.28 25.12
CA GLY A 531 31.95 -12.48 25.00
C GLY A 531 31.41 -13.50 23.98
N MET A 532 30.70 -13.03 22.96
CA MET A 532 30.22 -13.82 21.81
C MET A 532 31.24 -13.93 20.70
#